data_d58d7db1ae0bcdb916d5aafa1458dd43
#
_entry.id   d58d7db1ae0bcdb916d5aafa1458dd43
#
_cell.length_a   1.000
_cell.length_b   1.000
_cell.length_c   1.000
_cell.angle_alpha   90.00
_cell.angle_beta   90.00
_cell.angle_gamma   90.00
#
_symmetry.space_group_name_H-M   'P 1'
#
loop_
_entity.id
_entity.type
_entity.pdbx_description
1 polymer ?
#
loop_
_entity_poly.entity_id
_entity_poly.type
_entity_poly.pdbx_seq_one_letter_code
_entity_poly.pdbx_strand_id
1 'polypeptide(L)'
;MYIGDLHIHSRYSRATSKELTPEHLDLWAGKKGINIVGTGDFTHPAWRAELAEKLEPAEPGLYMLKKEYSLQRPSILGQSSPRFVISGEISSIYKKNGRVRKVHSLILLPSLEAAEVLSRRLEAIGNIHSDGRPILGLDCHDLLAITLEACPDAIYVPAHIWTPHFSLFGAFSGFDTIEECYEELTPQIHALETGLSSDPAMNWRLSALDSFQLISNSDAHSPSKLGREASLFDIPMSYAGLYGAIQRGEGLKGTIEFFPEEGKYHFDGHRKCHLCLSPSQARKYNGICPVCGRKLTTGVLHRIEQLADRDEDFLLPQGRPFENLVPLGEVIASSVGSSPSSVKVSRQYEHLLEELGNEFYILRQAPLEDISHAAGSLTAEGIRHLRDGKVQWRPGYDGEYGTMRLFQSAELDNVEGQMCMTFETANADLSETLGPGSSGAPGVTGDGELAADAVPSANTALSGKAGVSHGSTASREASYETAASNILTVSMPSSALNRDQQQAVESVFPVTAVIAG
;
A
#
# COMPACT_ATOMS: atom_id res chain seq x y z
N MET A 1 -19.42 15.60 1.07
CA MET A 1 -18.37 14.76 0.47
C MET A 1 -17.94 13.71 1.47
N TYR A 2 -17.89 12.45 1.08
CA TYR A 2 -17.55 11.32 1.94
C TYR A 2 -16.21 10.71 1.52
N ILE A 3 -15.48 10.15 2.48
CA ILE A 3 -14.27 9.38 2.26
C ILE A 3 -14.63 7.92 2.44
N GLY A 4 -14.33 7.09 1.44
CA GLY A 4 -14.60 5.66 1.45
C GLY A 4 -13.33 4.83 1.29
N ASP A 5 -13.21 3.78 2.11
CA ASP A 5 -12.19 2.73 2.03
C ASP A 5 -12.91 1.39 1.94
N LEU A 6 -13.02 0.86 0.74
CA LEU A 6 -13.96 -0.22 0.40
C LEU A 6 -13.28 -1.60 0.32
N HIS A 7 -11.93 -1.62 0.28
CA HIS A 7 -11.13 -2.82 0.20
C HIS A 7 -10.27 -2.98 1.45
N ILE A 8 -10.73 -3.83 2.33
CA ILE A 8 -10.07 -4.19 3.59
C ILE A 8 -10.21 -5.68 3.85
N HIS A 9 -9.53 -6.18 4.86
CA HIS A 9 -9.66 -7.55 5.31
C HIS A 9 -10.22 -7.65 6.73
N SER A 10 -10.68 -8.84 7.10
CA SER A 10 -11.07 -9.18 8.47
C SER A 10 -9.99 -9.99 9.18
N ARG A 11 -10.23 -10.27 10.46
CA ARG A 11 -9.38 -11.16 11.26
C ARG A 11 -9.35 -12.63 10.77
N TYR A 12 -10.19 -12.98 9.79
CA TYR A 12 -10.25 -14.32 9.21
C TYR A 12 -9.35 -14.48 7.98
N SER A 13 -8.82 -13.40 7.45
CA SER A 13 -7.82 -13.45 6.38
C SER A 13 -6.43 -13.74 6.92
N ARG A 14 -5.59 -14.39 6.08
CA ARG A 14 -4.20 -14.66 6.42
C ARG A 14 -3.38 -13.39 6.54
N ALA A 15 -2.41 -13.40 7.46
CA ALA A 15 -1.48 -12.31 7.71
C ALA A 15 -2.16 -11.00 8.17
N THR A 16 -3.36 -11.07 8.72
CA THR A 16 -4.10 -9.93 9.26
C THR A 16 -4.05 -9.87 10.78
N SER A 17 -4.33 -8.69 11.32
CA SER A 17 -4.48 -8.48 12.75
C SER A 17 -5.76 -9.16 13.28
N LYS A 18 -5.68 -9.76 14.46
CA LYS A 18 -6.85 -10.28 15.18
C LYS A 18 -7.83 -9.19 15.61
N GLU A 19 -7.38 -7.94 15.61
CA GLU A 19 -8.19 -6.77 15.93
C GLU A 19 -9.05 -6.26 14.74
N LEU A 20 -8.96 -6.88 13.56
CA LEU A 20 -9.85 -6.55 12.43
C LEU A 20 -11.25 -7.14 12.69
N THR A 21 -11.96 -6.49 13.60
CA THR A 21 -13.35 -6.78 14.01
C THR A 21 -14.22 -5.58 13.69
N PRO A 22 -15.55 -5.72 13.59
CA PRO A 22 -16.44 -4.60 13.27
C PRO A 22 -16.29 -3.41 14.23
N GLU A 23 -16.04 -3.68 15.51
CA GLU A 23 -15.85 -2.65 16.54
C GLU A 23 -14.59 -1.82 16.31
N HIS A 24 -13.48 -2.48 15.98
CA HIS A 24 -12.21 -1.79 15.72
C HIS A 24 -12.21 -1.09 14.36
N LEU A 25 -12.90 -1.65 13.36
CA LEU A 25 -13.11 -0.98 12.08
C LEU A 25 -13.91 0.31 12.26
N ASP A 26 -14.99 0.26 13.03
CA ASP A 26 -15.80 1.43 13.40
C ASP A 26 -14.98 2.49 14.14
N LEU A 27 -14.20 2.08 15.17
CA LEU A 27 -13.33 2.97 15.93
C LEU A 27 -12.29 3.67 15.04
N TRP A 28 -11.56 2.87 14.24
CA TRP A 28 -10.48 3.40 13.42
C TRP A 28 -10.98 4.22 12.24
N ALA A 29 -12.11 3.86 11.64
CA ALA A 29 -12.74 4.70 10.62
C ALA A 29 -13.07 6.09 11.18
N GLY A 30 -13.59 6.16 12.42
CA GLY A 30 -13.81 7.43 13.11
C GLY A 30 -12.51 8.21 13.35
N LYS A 31 -11.44 7.55 13.84
CA LYS A 31 -10.12 8.17 14.04
C LYS A 31 -9.52 8.71 12.73
N LYS A 32 -9.69 7.97 11.64
CA LYS A 32 -9.20 8.36 10.31
C LYS A 32 -10.05 9.44 9.64
N GLY A 33 -11.36 9.48 9.93
CA GLY A 33 -12.33 10.34 9.25
C GLY A 33 -12.95 9.68 8.02
N ILE A 34 -12.99 8.34 7.99
CA ILE A 34 -13.61 7.54 6.93
C ILE A 34 -15.11 7.44 7.20
N ASN A 35 -15.91 7.70 6.19
CA ASN A 35 -17.36 7.71 6.27
C ASN A 35 -17.99 6.38 5.81
N ILE A 36 -17.36 5.71 4.84
CA ILE A 36 -17.83 4.43 4.28
C ILE A 36 -16.68 3.44 4.30
N VAL A 37 -16.90 2.28 4.93
CA VAL A 37 -15.90 1.21 5.07
C VAL A 37 -16.44 -0.08 4.47
N GLY A 38 -15.63 -0.76 3.68
CA GLY A 38 -15.89 -2.12 3.29
C GLY A 38 -15.85 -3.07 4.49
N THR A 39 -16.67 -4.11 4.49
CA THR A 39 -16.58 -5.12 5.56
C THR A 39 -15.39 -6.07 5.39
N GLY A 40 -14.92 -6.23 4.16
CA GLY A 40 -13.99 -7.29 3.80
C GLY A 40 -14.60 -8.69 3.93
N ASP A 41 -13.97 -9.66 3.30
CA ASP A 41 -14.07 -11.09 3.56
C ASP A 41 -15.49 -11.69 3.65
N PHE A 42 -16.46 -11.12 2.91
CA PHE A 42 -17.88 -11.54 2.99
C PHE A 42 -18.10 -13.04 2.72
N THR A 43 -17.18 -13.70 2.04
CA THR A 43 -17.30 -15.13 1.72
C THR A 43 -17.13 -16.03 2.94
N HIS A 44 -16.38 -15.59 3.97
CA HIS A 44 -16.08 -16.41 5.14
C HIS A 44 -17.32 -16.56 6.06
N PRO A 45 -17.83 -17.79 6.31
CA PRO A 45 -19.10 -17.97 7.01
C PRO A 45 -19.14 -17.40 8.42
N ALA A 46 -18.06 -17.58 9.18
CA ALA A 46 -17.97 -17.04 10.55
C ALA A 46 -17.93 -15.52 10.57
N TRP A 47 -17.31 -14.88 9.55
CA TRP A 47 -17.32 -13.43 9.42
C TRP A 47 -18.71 -12.91 9.08
N ARG A 48 -19.42 -13.51 8.11
CA ARG A 48 -20.81 -13.14 7.82
C ARG A 48 -21.72 -13.26 9.03
N ALA A 49 -21.58 -14.35 9.83
CA ALA A 49 -22.34 -14.50 11.06
C ALA A 49 -22.06 -13.38 12.06
N GLU A 50 -20.80 -12.98 12.22
CA GLU A 50 -20.38 -11.88 13.09
C GLU A 50 -20.92 -10.52 12.59
N LEU A 51 -20.88 -10.28 11.27
CA LEU A 51 -21.46 -9.08 10.67
C LEU A 51 -22.98 -9.01 10.91
N ALA A 52 -23.69 -10.11 10.70
CA ALA A 52 -25.14 -10.19 10.94
C ALA A 52 -25.51 -10.00 12.42
N GLU A 53 -24.67 -10.46 13.35
CA GLU A 53 -24.85 -10.24 14.78
C GLU A 53 -24.64 -8.79 15.17
N LYS A 54 -23.55 -8.14 14.68
CA LYS A 54 -23.06 -6.87 15.22
C LYS A 54 -23.50 -5.66 14.42
N LEU A 55 -23.85 -5.81 13.16
CA LEU A 55 -24.31 -4.72 12.33
C LEU A 55 -25.84 -4.65 12.29
N GLU A 56 -26.36 -3.45 12.07
CA GLU A 56 -27.77 -3.19 11.79
C GLU A 56 -27.90 -2.37 10.50
N PRO A 57 -29.02 -2.52 9.75
CA PRO A 57 -29.28 -1.70 8.58
C PRO A 57 -29.31 -0.20 8.94
N ALA A 58 -28.69 0.61 8.10
CA ALA A 58 -28.70 2.07 8.18
C ALA A 58 -29.41 2.64 6.95
N GLU A 59 -28.70 3.31 6.05
CA GLU A 59 -29.26 3.75 4.79
C GLU A 59 -29.37 2.56 3.80
N PRO A 60 -30.17 2.67 2.71
CA PRO A 60 -30.40 1.56 1.79
C PRO A 60 -29.11 0.91 1.27
N GLY A 61 -28.92 -0.38 1.61
CA GLY A 61 -27.75 -1.17 1.24
C GLY A 61 -26.49 -0.90 2.04
N LEU A 62 -26.58 -0.12 3.11
CA LEU A 62 -25.50 0.15 4.05
C LEU A 62 -25.89 -0.28 5.47
N TYR A 63 -24.87 -0.51 6.27
CA TYR A 63 -25.01 -0.95 7.66
C TYR A 63 -24.25 -0.02 8.60
N MET A 64 -24.57 -0.11 9.87
CA MET A 64 -23.84 0.55 10.96
C MET A 64 -23.60 -0.44 12.10
N LEU A 65 -22.58 -0.19 12.90
CA LEU A 65 -22.33 -0.97 14.10
C LEU A 65 -23.42 -0.70 15.13
N LYS A 66 -24.02 -1.75 15.70
CA LYS A 66 -24.97 -1.60 16.81
C LYS A 66 -24.28 -0.94 18.01
N LYS A 67 -25.00 -0.04 18.65
CA LYS A 67 -24.48 0.80 19.75
C LYS A 67 -23.83 -0.01 20.88
N GLU A 68 -24.35 -1.17 21.18
CA GLU A 68 -23.86 -2.05 22.26
C GLU A 68 -22.44 -2.60 22.02
N TYR A 69 -21.97 -2.60 20.75
CA TYR A 69 -20.62 -3.02 20.38
C TYR A 69 -19.65 -1.85 20.16
N SER A 70 -20.13 -0.60 20.22
CA SER A 70 -19.30 0.58 20.01
C SER A 70 -18.21 0.72 21.06
N LEU A 71 -16.98 0.90 20.59
CA LEU A 71 -15.84 1.23 21.44
C LEU A 71 -15.81 2.74 21.76
N GLN A 72 -15.17 3.08 22.88
CA GLN A 72 -15.03 4.47 23.33
C GLN A 72 -14.18 5.28 22.35
N ARG A 73 -14.67 6.47 21.95
CA ARG A 73 -13.99 7.40 21.04
C ARG A 73 -13.71 8.73 21.73
N PRO A 74 -12.66 9.47 21.29
CA PRO A 74 -12.52 10.88 21.65
C PRO A 74 -13.79 11.68 21.33
N SER A 75 -14.22 12.55 22.24
CA SER A 75 -15.47 13.31 22.10
C SER A 75 -15.47 14.25 20.89
N ILE A 76 -14.32 14.79 20.52
CA ILE A 76 -14.14 15.70 19.37
C ILE A 76 -14.42 15.02 18.02
N LEU A 77 -14.24 13.70 17.93
CA LEU A 77 -14.52 12.94 16.70
C LEU A 77 -16.03 12.83 16.40
N GLY A 78 -16.87 13.32 17.31
CA GLY A 78 -18.31 13.28 17.18
C GLY A 78 -18.90 11.88 17.34
N GLN A 79 -20.24 11.80 17.24
CA GLN A 79 -20.97 10.53 17.34
C GLN A 79 -21.30 9.92 15.97
N SER A 80 -20.81 10.50 14.87
CA SER A 80 -21.08 9.97 13.54
C SER A 80 -20.34 8.64 13.36
N SER A 81 -21.09 7.56 13.30
CA SER A 81 -20.54 6.23 12.97
C SER A 81 -20.36 6.08 11.46
N PRO A 82 -19.27 5.45 11.00
CA PRO A 82 -19.10 5.12 9.59
C PRO A 82 -20.23 4.18 9.13
N ARG A 83 -20.42 4.11 7.83
CA ARG A 83 -21.30 3.12 7.20
C ARG A 83 -20.46 1.99 6.66
N PHE A 84 -20.95 0.78 6.83
CA PHE A 84 -20.35 -0.42 6.29
C PHE A 84 -21.08 -0.83 5.00
N VAL A 85 -20.31 -1.13 3.96
CA VAL A 85 -20.79 -1.80 2.75
C VAL A 85 -20.24 -3.22 2.71
N ILE A 86 -21.04 -4.18 2.34
CA ILE A 86 -20.60 -5.56 2.25
C ILE A 86 -19.59 -5.69 1.10
N SER A 87 -18.37 -6.09 1.42
CA SER A 87 -17.28 -6.23 0.45
C SER A 87 -16.41 -7.46 0.73
N GLY A 88 -15.58 -7.83 -0.22
CA GLY A 88 -14.58 -8.86 -0.04
C GLY A 88 -13.76 -9.08 -1.30
N GLU A 89 -12.55 -9.59 -1.10
CA GLU A 89 -11.59 -9.91 -2.14
C GLU A 89 -11.59 -11.41 -2.44
N ILE A 90 -11.56 -11.76 -3.71
CA ILE A 90 -11.43 -13.14 -4.18
C ILE A 90 -10.11 -13.28 -4.93
N SER A 91 -9.32 -14.29 -4.59
CA SER A 91 -8.08 -14.64 -5.26
C SER A 91 -8.33 -15.72 -6.31
N SER A 92 -8.19 -15.37 -7.59
CA SER A 92 -8.29 -16.29 -8.72
C SER A 92 -6.91 -16.79 -9.12
N ILE A 93 -6.70 -18.13 -9.11
CA ILE A 93 -5.46 -18.77 -9.60
C ILE A 93 -5.85 -19.84 -10.62
N TYR A 94 -5.55 -19.59 -11.86
CA TYR A 94 -5.99 -20.46 -12.97
C TYR A 94 -5.00 -20.45 -14.13
N LYS A 95 -5.23 -21.26 -15.14
CA LYS A 95 -4.39 -21.34 -16.33
C LYS A 95 -5.16 -20.79 -17.54
N LYS A 96 -4.61 -19.74 -18.17
CA LYS A 96 -5.18 -19.12 -19.38
C LYS A 96 -4.06 -18.76 -20.34
N ASN A 97 -4.24 -19.03 -21.62
CA ASN A 97 -3.26 -18.78 -22.69
C ASN A 97 -1.87 -19.40 -22.41
N GLY A 98 -1.86 -20.64 -21.87
CA GLY A 98 -0.63 -21.38 -21.56
C GLY A 98 0.17 -20.86 -20.34
N ARG A 99 -0.33 -19.85 -19.62
CA ARG A 99 0.33 -19.24 -18.44
C ARG A 99 -0.53 -19.40 -17.20
N VAL A 100 0.09 -19.49 -16.03
CA VAL A 100 -0.61 -19.37 -14.75
C VAL A 100 -0.93 -17.91 -14.52
N ARG A 101 -2.21 -17.63 -14.34
CA ARG A 101 -2.74 -16.29 -14.02
C ARG A 101 -3.11 -16.24 -12.54
N LYS A 102 -2.83 -15.10 -11.92
CA LYS A 102 -3.16 -14.83 -10.52
C LYS A 102 -3.69 -13.40 -10.46
N VAL A 103 -4.95 -13.26 -10.13
CA VAL A 103 -5.64 -11.96 -10.10
C VAL A 103 -6.52 -11.91 -8.87
N HIS A 104 -6.56 -10.76 -8.23
CA HIS A 104 -7.50 -10.44 -7.17
C HIS A 104 -8.64 -9.58 -7.69
N SER A 105 -9.82 -9.81 -7.16
CA SER A 105 -11.04 -9.11 -7.54
C SER A 105 -11.78 -8.67 -6.28
N LEU A 106 -12.04 -7.37 -6.17
CA LEU A 106 -12.88 -6.78 -5.14
C LEU A 106 -14.35 -6.84 -5.59
N ILE A 107 -15.22 -7.33 -4.72
CA ILE A 107 -16.67 -7.41 -4.96
C ILE A 107 -17.38 -6.68 -3.82
N LEU A 108 -18.30 -5.75 -4.18
CA LEU A 108 -19.21 -5.12 -3.23
C LEU A 108 -20.64 -5.56 -3.51
N LEU A 109 -21.41 -5.72 -2.45
CA LEU A 109 -22.76 -6.27 -2.51
C LEU A 109 -23.74 -5.40 -1.72
N PRO A 110 -25.01 -5.32 -2.18
CA PRO A 110 -26.03 -4.46 -1.58
C PRO A 110 -26.57 -5.00 -0.23
N SER A 111 -26.29 -6.27 0.11
CA SER A 111 -26.80 -6.85 1.36
C SER A 111 -26.07 -8.12 1.79
N LEU A 112 -26.26 -8.51 3.04
CA LEU A 112 -25.79 -9.80 3.58
C LEU A 112 -26.45 -10.99 2.88
N GLU A 113 -27.71 -10.86 2.42
CA GLU A 113 -28.41 -11.89 1.67
C GLU A 113 -27.75 -12.12 0.31
N ALA A 114 -27.38 -11.03 -0.40
CA ALA A 114 -26.63 -11.13 -1.66
C ALA A 114 -25.28 -11.80 -1.43
N ALA A 115 -24.59 -11.47 -0.33
CA ALA A 115 -23.33 -12.10 0.07
C ALA A 115 -23.50 -13.61 0.33
N GLU A 116 -24.57 -14.00 0.98
CA GLU A 116 -24.88 -15.41 1.23
C GLU A 116 -25.14 -16.18 -0.08
N VAL A 117 -25.92 -15.60 -1.01
CA VAL A 117 -26.21 -16.21 -2.32
C VAL A 117 -24.93 -16.43 -3.12
N LEU A 118 -24.07 -15.41 -3.24
CA LEU A 118 -22.80 -15.51 -3.96
C LEU A 118 -21.85 -16.51 -3.27
N SER A 119 -21.75 -16.44 -1.94
CA SER A 119 -20.88 -17.33 -1.18
C SER A 119 -21.22 -18.80 -1.37
N ARG A 120 -22.51 -19.18 -1.39
CA ARG A 120 -22.93 -20.57 -1.67
C ARG A 120 -22.50 -21.05 -3.05
N ARG A 121 -22.55 -20.17 -4.07
CA ARG A 121 -22.07 -20.53 -5.40
C ARG A 121 -20.56 -20.74 -5.43
N LEU A 122 -19.79 -19.87 -4.75
CA LEU A 122 -18.35 -20.01 -4.65
C LEU A 122 -17.91 -21.22 -3.82
N GLU A 123 -18.65 -21.55 -2.75
CA GLU A 123 -18.43 -22.75 -1.91
C GLU A 123 -18.57 -24.05 -2.71
N ALA A 124 -19.47 -24.09 -3.69
CA ALA A 124 -19.60 -25.24 -4.60
C ALA A 124 -18.39 -25.44 -5.52
N ILE A 125 -17.56 -24.40 -5.69
CA ILE A 125 -16.38 -24.40 -6.56
C ILE A 125 -15.10 -24.64 -5.75
N GLY A 126 -15.02 -24.08 -4.53
CA GLY A 126 -13.82 -24.17 -3.72
C GLY A 126 -14.02 -23.86 -2.24
N ASN A 127 -12.94 -23.94 -1.47
CA ASN A 127 -12.97 -23.74 -0.03
C ASN A 127 -12.99 -22.24 0.31
N ILE A 128 -14.07 -21.79 0.94
CA ILE A 128 -14.25 -20.42 1.45
C ILE A 128 -14.15 -20.31 2.98
N HIS A 129 -13.81 -21.40 3.69
CA HIS A 129 -13.81 -21.47 5.15
C HIS A 129 -12.42 -21.27 5.77
N SER A 130 -11.36 -21.41 5.00
CA SER A 130 -9.99 -21.43 5.54
C SER A 130 -9.28 -20.08 5.51
N ASP A 131 -9.85 -19.11 4.78
CA ASP A 131 -9.27 -17.79 4.58
C ASP A 131 -10.40 -16.80 4.28
N GLY A 132 -10.37 -15.60 4.85
CA GLY A 132 -11.32 -14.54 4.54
C GLY A 132 -11.27 -14.14 3.07
N ARG A 133 -10.07 -14.16 2.47
CA ARG A 133 -9.83 -14.05 1.04
C ARG A 133 -9.61 -15.44 0.43
N PRO A 134 -10.66 -16.10 -0.06
CA PRO A 134 -10.51 -17.45 -0.59
C PRO A 134 -9.70 -17.48 -1.89
N ILE A 135 -8.87 -18.51 -2.02
CA ILE A 135 -8.14 -18.81 -3.24
C ILE A 135 -8.95 -19.84 -4.03
N LEU A 136 -9.43 -19.44 -5.20
CA LEU A 136 -10.25 -20.28 -6.06
C LEU A 136 -9.51 -20.60 -7.36
N GLY A 137 -9.62 -21.84 -7.81
CA GLY A 137 -9.15 -22.28 -9.14
C GLY A 137 -10.12 -21.85 -10.26
N LEU A 138 -10.60 -20.61 -10.19
CA LEU A 138 -11.65 -20.06 -11.04
C LEU A 138 -11.11 -18.95 -11.93
N ASP A 139 -11.47 -18.95 -13.22
CA ASP A 139 -11.16 -17.86 -14.15
C ASP A 139 -11.86 -16.57 -13.70
N CYS A 140 -11.20 -15.41 -13.85
CA CYS A 140 -11.79 -14.11 -13.53
C CYS A 140 -13.03 -13.81 -14.36
N HIS A 141 -13.07 -14.24 -15.62
CA HIS A 141 -14.24 -14.18 -16.47
C HIS A 141 -15.43 -14.92 -15.85
N ASP A 142 -15.20 -16.17 -15.42
CA ASP A 142 -16.26 -17.00 -14.81
C ASP A 142 -16.66 -16.45 -13.42
N LEU A 143 -15.70 -15.91 -12.65
CA LEU A 143 -15.99 -15.26 -11.38
C LEU A 143 -16.90 -14.05 -11.57
N LEU A 144 -16.64 -13.22 -12.59
CA LEU A 144 -17.47 -12.07 -12.94
C LEU A 144 -18.89 -12.53 -13.36
N ALA A 145 -18.98 -13.54 -14.25
CA ALA A 145 -20.26 -14.10 -14.67
C ALA A 145 -21.10 -14.61 -13.49
N ILE A 146 -20.50 -15.43 -12.62
CA ILE A 146 -21.14 -15.96 -11.41
C ILE A 146 -21.59 -14.84 -10.47
N THR A 147 -20.79 -13.79 -10.34
CA THR A 147 -21.09 -12.64 -9.47
C THR A 147 -22.34 -11.90 -9.99
N LEU A 148 -22.37 -11.57 -11.29
CA LEU A 148 -23.49 -10.86 -11.90
C LEU A 148 -24.78 -11.71 -11.96
N GLU A 149 -24.67 -13.02 -12.17
CA GLU A 149 -25.81 -13.94 -12.07
C GLU A 149 -26.35 -14.05 -10.64
N ALA A 150 -25.47 -14.03 -9.63
CA ALA A 150 -25.89 -14.10 -8.23
C ALA A 150 -26.50 -12.79 -7.74
N CYS A 151 -25.96 -11.66 -8.19
CA CYS A 151 -26.38 -10.31 -7.83
C CYS A 151 -26.11 -9.36 -8.99
N PRO A 152 -27.12 -9.02 -9.83
CA PRO A 152 -26.95 -8.09 -10.96
C PRO A 152 -26.49 -6.68 -10.53
N ASP A 153 -26.79 -6.28 -9.31
CA ASP A 153 -26.36 -5.00 -8.73
C ASP A 153 -25.01 -5.08 -7.99
N ALA A 154 -24.25 -6.17 -8.15
CA ALA A 154 -22.91 -6.26 -7.60
C ALA A 154 -21.98 -5.26 -8.29
N ILE A 155 -21.05 -4.69 -7.52
CA ILE A 155 -19.93 -3.92 -8.03
C ILE A 155 -18.71 -4.85 -8.06
N TYR A 156 -18.13 -5.04 -9.24
CA TYR A 156 -16.95 -5.87 -9.44
C TYR A 156 -15.80 -5.01 -9.93
N VAL A 157 -14.66 -5.07 -9.22
CA VAL A 157 -13.48 -4.25 -9.50
C VAL A 157 -12.23 -5.13 -9.47
N PRO A 158 -11.43 -5.19 -10.54
CA PRO A 158 -10.08 -5.74 -10.49
C PRO A 158 -9.26 -4.99 -9.44
N ALA A 159 -8.73 -5.73 -8.45
CA ALA A 159 -8.06 -5.17 -7.30
C ALA A 159 -6.58 -4.83 -7.62
N HIS A 160 -6.07 -3.70 -7.05
CA HIS A 160 -4.65 -3.28 -7.09
C HIS A 160 -3.91 -3.73 -8.36
N ILE A 161 -4.39 -3.23 -9.52
CA ILE A 161 -4.14 -3.80 -10.86
C ILE A 161 -2.67 -3.91 -11.30
N TRP A 162 -1.71 -3.29 -10.59
CA TRP A 162 -0.30 -3.25 -10.97
C TRP A 162 0.64 -4.02 -10.05
N THR A 163 0.19 -4.56 -8.93
CA THR A 163 1.09 -5.37 -8.09
C THR A 163 1.70 -6.50 -8.92
N PRO A 164 3.01 -6.83 -8.78
CA PRO A 164 3.67 -7.81 -9.64
C PRO A 164 3.03 -9.20 -9.63
N HIS A 165 2.38 -9.54 -8.52
CA HIS A 165 1.64 -10.78 -8.30
C HIS A 165 0.19 -10.49 -7.96
N PHE A 166 -0.70 -11.38 -8.37
CA PHE A 166 -2.13 -11.33 -8.03
C PHE A 166 -2.85 -10.06 -8.50
N SER A 167 -2.52 -9.58 -9.68
CA SER A 167 -3.16 -8.40 -10.26
C SER A 167 -3.34 -8.52 -11.76
N LEU A 168 -4.26 -7.69 -12.30
CA LEU A 168 -4.64 -7.72 -13.71
C LEU A 168 -3.46 -7.50 -14.66
N PHE A 169 -2.60 -6.51 -14.38
CA PHE A 169 -1.44 -6.17 -15.22
C PHE A 169 -0.10 -6.57 -14.62
N GLY A 170 -0.10 -7.34 -13.56
CA GLY A 170 1.12 -7.73 -12.84
C GLY A 170 2.16 -8.40 -13.74
N ALA A 171 3.43 -8.00 -13.60
CA ALA A 171 4.54 -8.45 -14.44
C ALA A 171 4.75 -9.98 -14.47
N PHE A 172 4.38 -10.69 -13.40
CA PHE A 172 4.62 -12.13 -13.29
C PHE A 172 3.42 -13.00 -13.67
N SER A 173 2.20 -12.55 -13.37
CA SER A 173 1.02 -13.40 -13.53
C SER A 173 -0.19 -12.69 -14.15
N GLY A 174 -0.04 -11.42 -14.53
CA GLY A 174 -1.10 -10.62 -15.14
C GLY A 174 -1.22 -10.79 -16.65
N PHE A 175 -2.04 -9.96 -17.24
CA PHE A 175 -2.35 -9.87 -18.65
C PHE A 175 -1.77 -8.59 -19.25
N ASP A 176 -1.79 -8.47 -20.57
CA ASP A 176 -1.36 -7.26 -21.24
C ASP A 176 -2.56 -6.33 -21.54
N THR A 177 -3.79 -6.87 -21.64
CA THR A 177 -5.03 -6.12 -21.81
C THR A 177 -6.13 -6.66 -20.90
N ILE A 178 -7.20 -5.87 -20.71
CA ILE A 178 -8.38 -6.26 -19.92
C ILE A 178 -9.16 -7.36 -20.65
N GLU A 179 -9.24 -7.25 -21.96
CA GLU A 179 -9.94 -8.19 -22.84
C GLU A 179 -9.34 -9.59 -22.78
N GLU A 180 -8.02 -9.72 -22.61
CA GLU A 180 -7.40 -11.04 -22.40
C GLU A 180 -7.89 -11.74 -21.13
N CYS A 181 -8.30 -10.96 -20.11
CA CYS A 181 -8.80 -11.48 -18.85
C CYS A 181 -10.29 -11.77 -18.89
N TYR A 182 -11.11 -10.80 -19.34
CA TYR A 182 -12.56 -10.81 -19.19
C TYR A 182 -13.32 -11.09 -20.50
N GLU A 183 -12.63 -11.15 -21.64
CA GLU A 183 -13.19 -11.48 -22.95
C GLU A 183 -14.43 -10.64 -23.28
N GLU A 184 -15.55 -11.25 -23.65
CA GLU A 184 -16.83 -10.57 -23.95
C GLU A 184 -17.48 -9.91 -22.72
N LEU A 185 -17.06 -10.25 -21.52
CA LEU A 185 -17.52 -9.59 -20.29
C LEU A 185 -16.76 -8.31 -19.95
N THR A 186 -15.73 -7.93 -20.71
CA THR A 186 -14.99 -6.67 -20.51
C THR A 186 -15.90 -5.45 -20.35
N PRO A 187 -17.02 -5.29 -21.11
CA PRO A 187 -17.94 -4.16 -20.91
C PRO A 187 -18.64 -4.13 -19.55
N GLN A 188 -18.57 -5.18 -18.75
CA GLN A 188 -19.11 -5.24 -17.39
C GLN A 188 -18.11 -4.74 -16.32
N ILE A 189 -16.85 -4.50 -16.70
CA ILE A 189 -15.86 -3.87 -15.85
C ILE A 189 -15.96 -2.36 -16.05
N HIS A 190 -16.23 -1.62 -15.00
CA HIS A 190 -16.43 -0.17 -15.06
C HIS A 190 -15.39 0.61 -14.24
N ALA A 191 -14.78 -0.05 -13.26
CA ALA A 191 -13.78 0.56 -12.40
C ALA A 191 -12.57 -0.37 -12.21
N LEU A 192 -11.43 0.25 -11.93
CA LEU A 192 -10.16 -0.41 -11.61
C LEU A 192 -9.61 0.19 -10.32
N GLU A 193 -8.96 -0.63 -9.50
CA GLU A 193 -8.32 -0.17 -8.27
C GLU A 193 -6.84 0.10 -8.51
N THR A 194 -6.39 1.32 -8.19
CA THR A 194 -4.98 1.72 -8.25
C THR A 194 -4.12 0.88 -7.32
N GLY A 195 -4.53 0.78 -6.06
CA GLY A 195 -3.82 0.09 -4.98
C GLY A 195 -2.46 0.74 -4.69
N LEU A 196 -1.84 0.34 -3.59
CA LEU A 196 -0.60 0.92 -3.03
C LEU A 196 0.63 0.93 -3.96
N SER A 197 0.51 0.45 -5.18
CA SER A 197 1.64 0.33 -6.12
C SER A 197 1.55 1.28 -7.31
N SER A 198 0.42 1.96 -7.49
CA SER A 198 0.23 2.93 -8.58
C SER A 198 -0.73 4.04 -8.18
N ASP A 199 -0.66 5.16 -8.86
CA ASP A 199 -1.58 6.29 -8.74
C ASP A 199 -2.29 6.55 -10.08
N PRO A 200 -3.26 7.47 -10.13
CA PRO A 200 -3.95 7.82 -11.38
C PRO A 200 -3.02 8.30 -12.49
N ALA A 201 -1.96 9.06 -12.19
CA ALA A 201 -1.03 9.55 -13.21
C ALA A 201 -0.30 8.40 -13.91
N MET A 202 0.13 7.40 -13.15
CA MET A 202 0.72 6.17 -13.70
C MET A 202 -0.27 5.42 -14.60
N ASN A 203 -1.56 5.38 -14.24
CA ASN A 203 -2.61 4.71 -15.00
C ASN A 203 -2.98 5.46 -16.30
N TRP A 204 -2.94 6.80 -16.30
CA TRP A 204 -3.23 7.61 -17.49
C TRP A 204 -2.21 7.44 -18.62
N ARG A 205 -1.09 6.81 -18.37
CA ARG A 205 -0.11 6.45 -19.40
C ARG A 205 -0.62 5.39 -20.38
N LEU A 206 -1.73 4.72 -20.05
CA LEU A 206 -2.40 3.73 -20.90
C LEU A 206 -3.74 4.27 -21.37
N SER A 207 -3.88 4.62 -22.66
CA SER A 207 -5.13 5.16 -23.21
C SER A 207 -6.29 4.17 -23.11
N ALA A 208 -6.01 2.88 -23.10
CA ALA A 208 -7.00 1.82 -22.93
C ALA A 208 -7.73 1.89 -21.57
N LEU A 209 -7.18 2.62 -20.57
CA LEU A 209 -7.79 2.75 -19.25
C LEU A 209 -8.67 3.99 -19.08
N ASP A 210 -8.73 4.89 -20.06
CA ASP A 210 -9.43 6.18 -19.94
C ASP A 210 -10.94 6.06 -19.69
N SER A 211 -11.55 4.97 -20.11
CA SER A 211 -12.99 4.73 -19.93
C SER A 211 -13.38 4.20 -18.55
N PHE A 212 -12.41 3.74 -17.78
CA PHE A 212 -12.64 3.15 -16.47
C PHE A 212 -12.57 4.20 -15.35
N GLN A 213 -13.39 4.02 -14.32
CA GLN A 213 -13.26 4.78 -13.09
C GLN A 213 -12.06 4.25 -12.31
N LEU A 214 -11.21 5.14 -11.83
CA LEU A 214 -10.14 4.76 -10.90
C LEU A 214 -10.63 4.97 -9.47
N ILE A 215 -10.56 3.93 -8.65
CA ILE A 215 -10.82 3.98 -7.21
C ILE A 215 -9.56 3.56 -6.47
N SER A 216 -9.45 4.01 -5.23
CA SER A 216 -8.32 3.70 -4.36
C SER A 216 -8.81 3.24 -3.00
N ASN A 217 -8.20 2.21 -2.45
CA ASN A 217 -8.54 1.65 -1.14
C ASN A 217 -7.28 1.10 -0.47
N SER A 218 -7.31 0.97 0.85
CA SER A 218 -6.11 0.71 1.65
C SER A 218 -5.58 -0.71 1.60
N ASP A 219 -6.37 -1.69 1.20
CA ASP A 219 -6.07 -3.12 1.38
C ASP A 219 -5.59 -3.42 2.82
N ALA A 220 -6.34 -2.90 3.80
CA ALA A 220 -5.90 -2.88 5.19
C ALA A 220 -5.86 -4.27 5.82
N HIS A 221 -4.69 -4.66 6.34
CA HIS A 221 -4.45 -5.89 7.08
C HIS A 221 -4.36 -5.65 8.61
N SER A 222 -4.61 -4.42 9.06
CA SER A 222 -4.80 -4.04 10.46
C SER A 222 -5.64 -2.77 10.56
N PRO A 223 -6.38 -2.52 11.66
CA PRO A 223 -7.26 -1.37 11.76
C PRO A 223 -6.57 -0.02 11.60
N SER A 224 -5.34 0.11 12.07
CA SER A 224 -4.53 1.33 11.96
C SER A 224 -4.11 1.67 10.52
N LYS A 225 -4.21 0.72 9.59
CA LYS A 225 -3.88 0.90 8.17
C LYS A 225 -5.08 1.29 7.31
N LEU A 226 -6.28 1.39 7.88
CA LEU A 226 -7.43 1.99 7.21
C LEU A 226 -7.07 3.37 6.66
N GLY A 227 -7.56 3.69 5.47
CA GLY A 227 -7.38 4.99 4.85
C GLY A 227 -5.95 5.33 4.42
N ARG A 228 -5.05 4.36 4.27
CA ARG A 228 -3.77 4.63 3.58
C ARG A 228 -4.01 5.10 2.15
N GLU A 229 -5.06 4.56 1.56
CA GLU A 229 -5.70 5.00 0.33
C GLU A 229 -7.20 5.05 0.54
N ALA A 230 -7.88 5.91 -0.22
CA ALA A 230 -9.32 6.06 -0.13
C ALA A 230 -9.89 6.73 -1.38
N SER A 231 -11.17 6.58 -1.59
CA SER A 231 -11.91 7.26 -2.65
C SER A 231 -12.81 8.37 -2.10
N LEU A 232 -12.95 9.45 -2.85
CA LEU A 232 -13.74 10.63 -2.49
C LEU A 232 -15.08 10.62 -3.21
N PHE A 233 -16.18 10.66 -2.44
CA PHE A 233 -17.54 10.56 -2.95
C PHE A 233 -18.40 11.77 -2.59
N ASP A 234 -19.17 12.26 -3.54
CA ASP A 234 -20.22 13.26 -3.35
C ASP A 234 -21.54 12.68 -3.87
N ILE A 235 -22.10 11.78 -3.09
CA ILE A 235 -23.24 10.92 -3.42
C ILE A 235 -24.27 10.95 -2.30
N PRO A 236 -25.52 10.55 -2.57
CA PRO A 236 -26.41 10.13 -1.48
C PRO A 236 -25.78 8.96 -0.72
N MET A 237 -25.84 9.00 0.61
CA MET A 237 -25.33 7.89 1.45
C MET A 237 -26.24 6.66 1.24
N SER A 238 -25.85 5.80 0.34
CA SER A 238 -26.55 4.56 0.00
C SER A 238 -25.68 3.68 -0.90
N TYR A 239 -25.99 2.38 -0.97
CA TYR A 239 -25.35 1.48 -1.93
C TYR A 239 -25.58 1.93 -3.38
N ALA A 240 -26.80 2.40 -3.70
CA ALA A 240 -27.10 2.92 -5.04
C ALA A 240 -26.23 4.13 -5.40
N GLY A 241 -25.92 5.00 -4.42
CA GLY A 241 -24.98 6.10 -4.60
C GLY A 241 -23.57 5.60 -4.92
N LEU A 242 -23.06 4.61 -4.17
CA LEU A 242 -21.77 3.96 -4.45
C LEU A 242 -21.77 3.29 -5.83
N TYR A 243 -22.84 2.57 -6.16
CA TYR A 243 -23.01 1.93 -7.47
C TYR A 243 -22.92 2.95 -8.61
N GLY A 244 -23.66 4.07 -8.51
CA GLY A 244 -23.58 5.16 -9.49
C GLY A 244 -22.18 5.75 -9.62
N ALA A 245 -21.50 5.96 -8.49
CA ALA A 245 -20.16 6.52 -8.48
C ALA A 245 -19.10 5.57 -9.11
N ILE A 246 -19.13 4.30 -8.77
CA ILE A 246 -18.12 3.34 -9.22
C ILE A 246 -18.43 2.84 -10.65
N GLN A 247 -19.70 2.63 -10.99
CA GLN A 247 -20.07 2.13 -12.30
C GLN A 247 -20.13 3.22 -13.39
N ARG A 248 -20.53 4.45 -13.03
CA ARG A 248 -20.77 5.52 -13.99
C ARG A 248 -20.01 6.82 -13.70
N GLY A 249 -19.26 6.85 -12.60
CA GLY A 249 -18.53 8.04 -12.18
C GLY A 249 -19.40 9.14 -11.57
N GLU A 250 -20.67 8.87 -11.27
CA GLU A 250 -21.64 9.84 -10.74
C GLU A 250 -21.29 10.20 -9.29
N GLY A 251 -20.67 11.35 -9.08
CA GLY A 251 -20.26 11.79 -7.75
C GLY A 251 -18.94 11.20 -7.24
N LEU A 252 -18.20 10.42 -8.02
CA LEU A 252 -16.81 10.11 -7.74
C LEU A 252 -15.96 11.36 -7.98
N LYS A 253 -15.32 11.89 -6.95
CA LYS A 253 -14.62 13.19 -6.99
C LYS A 253 -13.10 13.07 -7.15
N GLY A 254 -12.53 11.95 -6.82
CA GLY A 254 -11.10 11.71 -6.87
C GLY A 254 -10.67 10.67 -5.87
N THR A 255 -9.37 10.56 -5.65
CA THR A 255 -8.77 9.58 -4.75
C THR A 255 -7.74 10.21 -3.82
N ILE A 256 -7.51 9.54 -2.70
CA ILE A 256 -6.37 9.74 -1.80
C ILE A 256 -5.48 8.53 -2.03
N GLU A 257 -4.26 8.79 -2.47
CA GLU A 257 -3.30 7.78 -2.85
C GLU A 257 -2.14 7.72 -1.85
N PHE A 258 -1.60 6.55 -1.68
CA PHE A 258 -0.29 6.37 -1.09
C PHE A 258 0.78 6.74 -2.13
N PHE A 259 2.00 6.98 -1.72
CA PHE A 259 3.08 7.23 -2.68
C PHE A 259 3.59 5.89 -3.25
N PRO A 260 3.45 5.65 -4.56
CA PRO A 260 3.86 4.36 -5.17
C PRO A 260 5.33 4.01 -4.96
N GLU A 261 6.19 5.03 -4.74
CA GLU A 261 7.62 4.86 -4.47
C GLU A 261 7.91 4.09 -3.18
N GLU A 262 7.01 4.13 -2.20
CA GLU A 262 7.13 3.34 -0.98
C GLU A 262 6.83 1.85 -1.21
N GLY A 263 6.18 1.53 -2.31
CA GLY A 263 5.81 0.16 -2.67
C GLY A 263 7.05 -0.75 -2.83
N LYS A 264 6.95 -1.99 -2.33
CA LYS A 264 8.04 -3.00 -2.35
C LYS A 264 8.63 -3.31 -3.72
N TYR A 265 7.94 -2.94 -4.78
CA TYR A 265 8.26 -3.31 -6.16
C TYR A 265 8.16 -2.14 -7.12
N HIS A 266 8.33 -0.91 -6.64
CA HIS A 266 8.18 0.28 -7.49
C HIS A 266 9.21 0.28 -8.63
N PHE A 267 10.49 0.14 -8.31
CA PHE A 267 11.59 0.04 -9.28
C PHE A 267 12.03 -1.42 -9.53
N ASP A 268 12.77 -1.60 -10.62
CA ASP A 268 13.48 -2.85 -10.87
C ASP A 268 14.59 -3.05 -9.85
N GLY A 269 14.91 -4.31 -9.55
CA GLY A 269 16.00 -4.52 -8.62
C GLY A 269 16.42 -5.95 -8.38
N HIS A 270 17.46 -6.07 -7.57
CA HIS A 270 17.92 -7.33 -7.02
C HIS A 270 18.36 -7.13 -5.56
N ARG A 271 17.47 -7.45 -4.63
CA ARG A 271 17.64 -7.21 -3.20
C ARG A 271 18.94 -7.79 -2.63
N LYS A 272 19.30 -9.02 -3.02
CA LYS A 272 20.53 -9.69 -2.56
C LYS A 272 21.81 -8.96 -2.98
N CYS A 273 21.76 -8.12 -3.99
CA CYS A 273 22.89 -7.32 -4.48
C CYS A 273 22.73 -5.83 -4.12
N HIS A 274 21.73 -5.46 -3.32
CA HIS A 274 21.40 -4.08 -2.98
C HIS A 274 21.30 -3.16 -4.20
N LEU A 275 20.73 -3.69 -5.29
CA LEU A 275 20.64 -3.01 -6.57
C LEU A 275 19.19 -2.57 -6.83
N CYS A 276 18.99 -1.25 -6.88
CA CYS A 276 17.74 -0.60 -7.27
C CYS A 276 17.99 0.18 -8.55
N LEU A 277 17.18 -0.03 -9.58
CA LEU A 277 17.36 0.54 -10.91
C LEU A 277 16.05 1.11 -11.43
N SER A 278 16.09 2.31 -12.04
CA SER A 278 14.98 2.79 -12.83
C SER A 278 14.76 1.88 -14.05
N PRO A 279 13.56 1.89 -14.68
CA PRO A 279 13.31 1.10 -15.89
C PRO A 279 14.33 1.34 -16.99
N SER A 280 14.72 2.59 -17.21
CA SER A 280 15.72 2.98 -18.19
C SER A 280 17.12 2.42 -17.90
N GLN A 281 17.50 2.34 -16.63
CA GLN A 281 18.75 1.70 -16.19
C GLN A 281 18.69 0.17 -16.34
N ALA A 282 17.58 -0.46 -15.95
CA ALA A 282 17.40 -1.90 -16.06
C ALA A 282 17.46 -2.38 -17.53
N ARG A 283 16.91 -1.59 -18.47
CA ARG A 283 17.02 -1.88 -19.92
C ARG A 283 18.47 -1.91 -20.42
N LYS A 284 19.37 -1.07 -19.89
CA LYS A 284 20.79 -1.11 -20.25
C LYS A 284 21.47 -2.42 -19.87
N TYR A 285 20.95 -3.11 -18.88
CA TYR A 285 21.45 -4.42 -18.45
C TYR A 285 20.61 -5.61 -18.97
N ASN A 286 19.70 -5.37 -19.93
CA ASN A 286 18.82 -6.40 -20.49
C ASN A 286 18.05 -7.19 -19.42
N GLY A 287 17.66 -6.54 -18.32
CA GLY A 287 16.95 -7.19 -17.21
C GLY A 287 17.82 -8.17 -16.40
N ILE A 288 19.15 -8.09 -16.52
CA ILE A 288 20.09 -8.94 -15.80
C ILE A 288 20.88 -8.11 -14.77
N CYS A 289 21.00 -8.60 -13.57
CA CYS A 289 21.78 -7.95 -12.51
C CYS A 289 23.27 -7.90 -12.88
N PRO A 290 23.88 -6.71 -13.01
CA PRO A 290 25.29 -6.60 -13.39
C PRO A 290 26.26 -7.11 -12.31
N VAL A 291 25.77 -7.30 -11.08
CA VAL A 291 26.59 -7.78 -9.96
C VAL A 291 26.70 -9.30 -9.94
N CYS A 292 25.60 -10.02 -10.16
CA CYS A 292 25.57 -11.48 -9.97
C CYS A 292 25.06 -12.25 -11.20
N GLY A 293 24.68 -11.60 -12.29
CA GLY A 293 24.21 -12.23 -13.53
C GLY A 293 22.82 -12.86 -13.45
N ARG A 294 22.07 -12.69 -12.36
CA ARG A 294 20.69 -13.19 -12.23
C ARG A 294 19.70 -12.21 -12.84
N LYS A 295 18.50 -12.70 -13.17
CA LYS A 295 17.39 -11.87 -13.64
C LYS A 295 17.00 -10.85 -12.55
N LEU A 296 16.78 -9.61 -12.97
CA LEU A 296 16.20 -8.57 -12.13
C LEU A 296 14.72 -8.86 -11.88
N THR A 297 14.22 -8.47 -10.71
CA THR A 297 12.79 -8.40 -10.45
C THR A 297 12.26 -7.16 -11.16
N THR A 298 11.30 -7.34 -12.06
CA THR A 298 10.66 -6.25 -12.81
C THR A 298 9.76 -5.45 -11.86
N GLY A 299 9.98 -4.15 -11.79
CA GLY A 299 9.20 -3.23 -11.00
C GLY A 299 7.89 -2.81 -11.68
N VAL A 300 6.99 -2.23 -10.89
CA VAL A 300 5.69 -1.73 -11.35
C VAL A 300 5.86 -0.66 -12.43
N LEU A 301 6.72 0.32 -12.19
CA LEU A 301 6.96 1.40 -13.16
C LEU A 301 7.47 0.86 -14.50
N HIS A 302 8.36 -0.14 -14.49
CA HIS A 302 8.83 -0.79 -15.71
C HIS A 302 7.71 -1.53 -16.44
N ARG A 303 6.82 -2.20 -15.68
CA ARG A 303 5.67 -2.88 -16.27
C ARG A 303 4.70 -1.90 -16.92
N ILE A 304 4.43 -0.77 -16.28
CA ILE A 304 3.65 0.33 -16.86
C ILE A 304 4.29 0.83 -18.15
N GLU A 305 5.60 1.13 -18.14
CA GLU A 305 6.32 1.55 -19.35
C GLU A 305 6.28 0.54 -20.50
N GLN A 306 6.16 -0.76 -20.22
CA GLN A 306 6.01 -1.79 -21.24
C GLN A 306 4.66 -1.74 -21.96
N LEU A 307 3.60 -1.31 -21.25
CA LEU A 307 2.23 -1.27 -21.76
C LEU A 307 1.78 0.14 -22.16
N ALA A 308 2.49 1.16 -21.70
CA ALA A 308 2.15 2.56 -21.93
C ALA A 308 2.24 2.93 -23.43
N ASP A 309 1.27 3.70 -23.87
CA ASP A 309 1.20 4.33 -25.20
C ASP A 309 1.29 5.87 -25.11
N ARG A 310 1.57 6.41 -23.91
CA ARG A 310 1.72 7.83 -23.60
C ARG A 310 2.97 8.08 -22.77
N ASP A 311 3.48 9.32 -22.86
CA ASP A 311 4.66 9.76 -22.12
C ASP A 311 4.40 9.83 -20.60
N GLU A 312 5.48 9.88 -19.82
CA GLU A 312 5.44 9.88 -18.35
C GLU A 312 4.70 11.11 -17.79
N ASP A 313 4.86 12.26 -18.44
CA ASP A 313 4.24 13.54 -18.02
C ASP A 313 2.81 13.74 -18.52
N PHE A 314 2.20 12.71 -19.14
CA PHE A 314 0.85 12.84 -19.67
C PHE A 314 -0.17 13.00 -18.53
N LEU A 315 -0.96 14.06 -18.59
CA LEU A 315 -2.10 14.30 -17.71
C LEU A 315 -3.39 14.16 -18.50
N LEU A 316 -4.30 13.32 -18.03
CA LEU A 316 -5.61 13.14 -18.65
C LEU A 316 -6.45 14.42 -18.47
N PRO A 317 -6.89 15.11 -19.55
CA PRO A 317 -7.55 16.42 -19.43
C PRO A 317 -8.82 16.43 -18.58
N GLN A 318 -9.51 15.30 -18.50
CA GLN A 318 -10.71 15.12 -17.69
C GLN A 318 -10.49 14.10 -16.55
N GLY A 319 -9.23 13.80 -16.25
CA GLY A 319 -8.85 12.94 -15.12
C GLY A 319 -9.35 13.55 -13.81
N ARG A 320 -9.84 12.69 -12.90
CA ARG A 320 -10.22 13.16 -11.58
C ARG A 320 -8.99 13.52 -10.78
N PRO A 321 -9.08 14.56 -9.92
CA PRO A 321 -7.98 14.92 -9.06
C PRO A 321 -7.64 13.79 -8.08
N PHE A 322 -6.38 13.71 -7.72
CA PHE A 322 -5.91 12.85 -6.65
C PHE A 322 -4.91 13.62 -5.79
N GLU A 323 -4.71 13.15 -4.58
CA GLU A 323 -3.73 13.69 -3.66
C GLU A 323 -2.95 12.54 -3.01
N ASN A 324 -1.62 12.70 -2.92
CA ASN A 324 -0.78 11.71 -2.26
C ASN A 324 -0.61 12.07 -0.79
N LEU A 325 -0.93 11.13 0.09
CA LEU A 325 -0.79 11.28 1.54
C LEU A 325 -0.03 10.09 2.14
N VAL A 326 0.59 10.34 3.29
CA VAL A 326 1.09 9.30 4.17
C VAL A 326 0.33 9.34 5.50
N PRO A 327 0.19 8.23 6.21
CA PRO A 327 -0.46 8.21 7.51
C PRO A 327 0.14 9.22 8.49
N LEU A 328 -0.70 9.89 9.28
CA LEU A 328 -0.26 10.90 10.25
C LEU A 328 0.82 10.38 11.21
N GLY A 329 0.73 9.10 11.60
CA GLY A 329 1.76 8.47 12.44
C GLY A 329 3.15 8.43 11.80
N GLU A 330 3.25 8.38 10.47
CA GLU A 330 4.51 8.40 9.73
C GLU A 330 5.06 9.83 9.63
N VAL A 331 4.19 10.83 9.49
CA VAL A 331 4.59 12.26 9.57
C VAL A 331 5.13 12.58 10.96
N ILE A 332 4.42 12.19 12.02
CA ILE A 332 4.88 12.37 13.40
C ILE A 332 6.23 11.67 13.62
N ALA A 333 6.35 10.43 13.17
CA ALA A 333 7.59 9.64 13.32
C ALA A 333 8.79 10.33 12.67
N SER A 334 8.60 10.86 11.46
CA SER A 334 9.62 11.64 10.75
C SER A 334 10.00 12.92 11.50
N SER A 335 8.99 13.62 12.07
CA SER A 335 9.20 14.88 12.82
C SER A 335 9.93 14.68 14.15
N VAL A 336 9.69 13.56 14.84
CA VAL A 336 10.28 13.31 16.17
C VAL A 336 11.49 12.37 16.15
N GLY A 337 11.93 11.94 14.96
CA GLY A 337 13.06 11.04 14.77
C GLY A 337 12.86 9.66 15.41
N SER A 338 11.65 9.09 15.37
CA SER A 338 11.28 7.85 16.03
C SER A 338 10.56 6.89 15.08
N SER A 339 10.52 5.59 15.42
CA SER A 339 9.72 4.64 14.65
C SER A 339 8.22 4.96 14.73
N PRO A 340 7.45 4.80 13.62
CA PRO A 340 5.99 4.95 13.63
C PRO A 340 5.28 4.09 14.69
N SER A 341 5.84 2.96 15.07
CA SER A 341 5.32 2.06 16.10
C SER A 341 5.73 2.42 17.53
N SER A 342 6.47 3.50 17.74
CA SER A 342 6.93 3.89 19.08
C SER A 342 5.80 4.45 19.95
N VAL A 343 5.90 4.25 21.27
CA VAL A 343 4.93 4.81 22.24
C VAL A 343 4.88 6.34 22.16
N LYS A 344 6.00 7.00 21.85
CA LYS A 344 6.06 8.45 21.68
C LYS A 344 5.17 8.90 20.53
N VAL A 345 5.28 8.26 19.37
CA VAL A 345 4.45 8.55 18.19
C VAL A 345 2.97 8.27 18.47
N SER A 346 2.66 7.12 19.07
CA SER A 346 1.29 6.75 19.41
C SER A 346 0.63 7.77 20.34
N ARG A 347 1.34 8.24 21.38
CA ARG A 347 0.81 9.27 22.31
C ARG A 347 0.57 10.59 21.61
N GLN A 348 1.48 11.04 20.76
CA GLN A 348 1.33 12.29 20.02
C GLN A 348 0.20 12.19 18.99
N TYR A 349 0.02 11.04 18.37
CA TYR A 349 -1.07 10.75 17.47
C TYR A 349 -2.43 10.86 18.19
N GLU A 350 -2.61 10.16 19.31
CA GLU A 350 -3.86 10.23 20.08
C GLU A 350 -4.13 11.67 20.57
N HIS A 351 -3.11 12.38 21.05
CA HIS A 351 -3.25 13.77 21.48
C HIS A 351 -3.72 14.70 20.36
N LEU A 352 -3.15 14.57 19.16
CA LEU A 352 -3.59 15.34 17.99
C LEU A 352 -5.05 15.05 17.62
N LEU A 353 -5.48 13.78 17.72
CA LEU A 353 -6.87 13.43 17.48
C LEU A 353 -7.82 14.02 18.54
N GLU A 354 -7.39 14.09 19.81
CA GLU A 354 -8.15 14.68 20.91
C GLU A 354 -8.30 16.20 20.80
N GLU A 355 -7.27 16.89 20.30
CA GLU A 355 -7.24 18.34 20.20
C GLU A 355 -7.86 18.88 18.89
N LEU A 356 -7.59 18.21 17.77
CA LEU A 356 -7.89 18.75 16.44
C LEU A 356 -8.97 17.97 15.68
N GLY A 357 -9.16 16.68 15.96
CA GLY A 357 -10.12 15.84 15.25
C GLY A 357 -9.49 14.70 14.49
N ASN A 358 -10.14 14.20 13.43
CA ASN A 358 -9.69 13.00 12.73
C ASN A 358 -8.44 13.23 11.87
N GLU A 359 -7.76 12.11 11.53
CA GLU A 359 -6.50 12.12 10.81
C GLU A 359 -6.57 12.84 9.47
N PHE A 360 -7.60 12.58 8.64
CA PHE A 360 -7.74 13.24 7.34
C PHE A 360 -7.98 14.75 7.48
N TYR A 361 -8.69 15.19 8.49
CA TYR A 361 -8.83 16.62 8.77
C TYR A 361 -7.47 17.23 9.11
N ILE A 362 -6.70 16.58 10.00
CA ILE A 362 -5.36 17.05 10.39
C ILE A 362 -4.42 17.11 9.19
N LEU A 363 -4.36 16.05 8.40
CA LEU A 363 -3.45 16.00 7.24
C LEU A 363 -3.83 16.99 6.13
N ARG A 364 -5.13 17.24 5.90
CA ARG A 364 -5.60 17.95 4.71
C ARG A 364 -6.08 19.39 4.96
N GLN A 365 -6.61 19.69 6.13
CA GLN A 365 -7.42 20.91 6.34
C GLN A 365 -7.04 21.72 7.58
N ALA A 366 -6.62 21.09 8.67
CA ALA A 366 -6.34 21.78 9.93
C ALA A 366 -5.32 22.91 9.72
N PRO A 367 -5.52 24.10 10.33
CA PRO A 367 -4.55 25.19 10.29
C PRO A 367 -3.20 24.73 10.84
N LEU A 368 -2.12 25.13 10.16
CA LEU A 368 -0.75 24.74 10.58
C LEU A 368 -0.39 25.31 11.96
N GLU A 369 -0.96 26.45 12.32
CA GLU A 369 -0.80 27.08 13.63
C GLU A 369 -1.37 26.20 14.75
N ASP A 370 -2.56 25.63 14.54
CA ASP A 370 -3.20 24.73 15.50
C ASP A 370 -2.41 23.44 15.66
N ILE A 371 -1.91 22.89 14.53
CA ILE A 371 -1.03 21.72 14.56
C ILE A 371 0.28 22.03 15.30
N SER A 372 0.85 23.22 15.07
CA SER A 372 2.08 23.65 15.75
C SER A 372 1.89 23.77 17.25
N HIS A 373 0.74 24.28 17.70
CA HIS A 373 0.39 24.38 19.13
C HIS A 373 0.22 22.99 19.77
N ALA A 374 -0.45 22.06 19.07
CA ALA A 374 -0.75 20.72 19.61
C ALA A 374 0.44 19.76 19.55
N ALA A 375 1.29 19.83 18.51
CA ALA A 375 2.32 18.81 18.24
C ALA A 375 3.73 19.37 17.97
N GLY A 376 3.90 20.69 18.05
CA GLY A 376 5.16 21.39 17.80
C GLY A 376 5.38 21.74 16.32
N SER A 377 6.29 22.70 16.11
CA SER A 377 6.55 23.31 14.80
C SER A 377 7.02 22.32 13.74
N LEU A 378 7.82 21.31 14.11
CA LEU A 378 8.30 20.29 13.16
C LEU A 378 7.16 19.42 12.61
N THR A 379 6.19 19.03 13.43
CA THR A 379 5.04 18.25 12.96
C THR A 379 4.20 19.09 12.00
N ALA A 380 3.98 20.37 12.31
CA ALA A 380 3.29 21.30 11.42
C ALA A 380 4.03 21.49 10.09
N GLU A 381 5.36 21.63 10.15
CA GLU A 381 6.21 21.76 8.96
C GLU A 381 6.19 20.48 8.11
N GLY A 382 6.23 19.30 8.74
CA GLY A 382 6.09 18.02 8.04
C GLY A 382 4.76 17.89 7.30
N ILE A 383 3.66 18.31 7.91
CA ILE A 383 2.35 18.36 7.26
C ILE A 383 2.32 19.40 6.15
N ARG A 384 2.97 20.55 6.32
CA ARG A 384 3.11 21.56 5.26
C ARG A 384 3.87 20.99 4.06
N HIS A 385 5.00 20.32 4.28
CA HIS A 385 5.77 19.68 3.21
C HIS A 385 4.93 18.65 2.46
N LEU A 386 4.17 17.83 3.20
CA LEU A 386 3.29 16.85 2.59
C LEU A 386 2.21 17.51 1.72
N ARG A 387 1.53 18.56 2.22
CA ARG A 387 0.50 19.32 1.47
C ARG A 387 1.07 20.04 0.25
N ASP A 388 2.32 20.48 0.31
CA ASP A 388 3.06 21.14 -0.79
C ASP A 388 3.66 20.12 -1.78
N GLY A 389 3.56 18.82 -1.55
CA GLY A 389 4.20 17.77 -2.35
C GLY A 389 5.74 17.75 -2.24
N LYS A 390 6.31 18.37 -1.21
CA LYS A 390 7.76 18.44 -0.97
C LYS A 390 8.25 17.22 -0.21
N VAL A 391 8.16 16.08 -0.83
CA VAL A 391 8.55 14.79 -0.24
C VAL A 391 9.69 14.19 -1.04
N GLN A 392 10.71 13.66 -0.36
CA GLN A 392 11.83 12.98 -0.99
C GLN A 392 11.68 11.47 -0.79
N TRP A 393 12.00 10.71 -1.82
CA TRP A 393 11.81 9.26 -1.85
C TRP A 393 13.12 8.52 -2.10
N ARG A 394 13.26 7.39 -1.44
CA ARG A 394 14.09 6.30 -1.89
C ARG A 394 13.14 5.17 -2.31
N PRO A 395 13.00 4.89 -3.62
CA PRO A 395 12.00 3.93 -4.09
C PRO A 395 12.28 2.51 -3.62
N GLY A 396 11.20 1.77 -3.39
CA GLY A 396 11.28 0.34 -3.06
C GLY A 396 11.53 -0.53 -4.28
N TYR A 397 12.09 -1.72 -4.06
CA TYR A 397 12.45 -2.67 -5.13
C TYR A 397 12.60 -4.09 -4.59
N ASP A 398 12.30 -5.08 -5.39
CA ASP A 398 12.53 -6.52 -5.12
C ASP A 398 12.15 -6.98 -3.70
N GLY A 399 10.99 -6.53 -3.21
CA GLY A 399 10.47 -6.88 -1.89
C GLY A 399 10.99 -6.02 -0.74
N GLU A 400 11.80 -5.00 -1.00
CA GLU A 400 12.24 -3.99 -0.05
C GLU A 400 11.36 -2.74 -0.17
N TYR A 401 10.80 -2.27 0.95
CA TYR A 401 10.00 -1.05 0.96
C TYR A 401 10.84 0.17 0.63
N GLY A 402 10.24 1.13 -0.08
CA GLY A 402 10.77 2.46 -0.18
C GLY A 402 10.74 3.21 1.15
N THR A 403 11.38 4.33 1.20
CA THR A 403 11.41 5.19 2.38
C THR A 403 11.15 6.63 2.01
N MET A 404 10.30 7.26 2.80
CA MET A 404 9.98 8.67 2.71
C MET A 404 10.91 9.52 3.60
N ARG A 405 11.23 10.74 3.14
CA ARG A 405 11.84 11.78 3.96
C ARG A 405 11.09 13.09 3.76
N LEU A 406 10.54 13.62 4.85
CA LEU A 406 9.89 14.93 4.88
C LEU A 406 10.87 16.07 5.13
N PHE A 407 12.02 15.77 5.73
CA PHE A 407 13.01 16.77 6.13
C PHE A 407 14.39 16.43 5.56
N GLN A 408 15.13 17.48 5.19
CA GLN A 408 16.56 17.38 4.96
C GLN A 408 17.32 17.37 6.30
N SER A 409 18.51 16.78 6.33
CA SER A 409 19.32 16.71 7.56
C SER A 409 19.56 18.07 8.20
N ALA A 410 19.75 19.12 7.38
CA ALA A 410 19.94 20.50 7.83
C ALA A 410 18.70 21.11 8.52
N GLU A 411 17.51 20.66 8.17
CA GLU A 411 16.26 21.14 8.79
C GLU A 411 16.04 20.54 10.17
N LEU A 412 16.47 19.29 10.37
CA LEU A 412 16.39 18.60 11.65
C LEU A 412 17.41 19.15 12.66
N ASP A 413 18.57 19.59 12.21
CA ASP A 413 19.63 20.15 13.06
C ASP A 413 19.31 21.58 13.56
N ASN A 414 18.35 22.29 12.93
CA ASN A 414 17.98 23.67 13.27
C ASN A 414 16.88 23.83 14.34
N VAL A 415 16.41 22.74 14.94
CA VAL A 415 15.23 22.74 15.82
C VAL A 415 15.47 23.30 17.22
N GLU A 416 16.71 23.47 17.65
CA GLU A 416 17.06 24.05 18.97
C GLU A 416 17.38 25.55 18.90
N GLY A 417 16.49 26.36 18.33
CA GLY A 417 16.45 27.80 18.63
C GLY A 417 17.45 28.71 17.90
N GLN A 418 18.08 28.26 16.82
CA GLN A 418 18.84 29.15 15.93
C GLN A 418 18.05 29.48 14.66
N MET A 419 17.66 30.75 14.53
CA MET A 419 17.16 31.29 13.24
C MET A 419 18.29 31.20 12.20
N CYS A 420 18.20 30.23 11.29
CA CYS A 420 19.04 30.22 10.11
C CYS A 420 18.41 31.15 9.08
N MET A 421 19.03 32.30 8.84
CA MET A 421 18.72 33.11 7.67
C MET A 421 19.28 32.39 6.43
N THR A 422 18.42 31.79 5.65
CA THR A 422 18.77 31.32 4.30
C THR A 422 18.89 32.54 3.41
N PHE A 423 20.12 32.94 3.06
CA PHE A 423 20.36 33.81 1.92
C PHE A 423 20.15 32.94 0.67
N GLU A 424 19.09 33.21 -0.06
CA GLU A 424 18.99 32.79 -1.44
C GLU A 424 20.08 33.46 -2.23
N THR A 425 21.15 32.74 -2.52
CA THR A 425 22.10 33.19 -3.57
C THR A 425 21.38 32.99 -4.91
N ALA A 426 20.85 34.08 -5.44
CA ALA A 426 20.40 34.13 -6.82
C ALA A 426 21.57 33.75 -7.71
N ASN A 427 21.53 32.57 -8.29
CA ASN A 427 22.39 32.21 -9.41
C ASN A 427 21.96 33.09 -10.60
N ALA A 428 22.68 34.16 -10.81
CA ALA A 428 22.58 34.92 -12.04
C ALA A 428 23.16 34.08 -13.19
N ASP A 429 22.31 33.78 -14.14
CA ASP A 429 22.67 33.28 -15.46
C ASP A 429 23.81 34.14 -16.06
N LEU A 430 24.90 33.48 -16.38
CA LEU A 430 25.91 33.98 -17.33
C LEU A 430 26.01 32.97 -18.48
N SER A 431 25.10 33.07 -19.42
CA SER A 431 25.30 32.58 -20.76
C SER A 431 25.54 33.80 -21.68
N GLU A 432 26.49 33.61 -22.58
CA GLU A 432 26.82 34.38 -23.77
C GLU A 432 27.84 35.54 -23.65
N THR A 433 29.08 35.28 -24.10
CA THR A 433 29.53 35.77 -25.43
C THR A 433 30.89 35.19 -25.80
N LEU A 434 30.90 34.46 -26.90
CA LEU A 434 32.12 34.01 -27.61
C LEU A 434 32.68 35.16 -28.48
N GLY A 435 33.98 35.34 -28.43
CA GLY A 435 34.73 36.05 -29.45
C GLY A 435 36.24 35.77 -29.34
N PRO A 436 36.95 35.46 -30.44
CA PRO A 436 38.27 34.82 -30.42
C PRO A 436 39.42 35.78 -30.52
N GLY A 437 40.59 35.47 -29.92
CA GLY A 437 41.80 36.22 -30.25
C GLY A 437 43.01 35.96 -29.36
N SER A 438 43.92 35.20 -29.91
CA SER A 438 45.39 35.28 -29.92
C SER A 438 46.24 35.08 -28.66
N SER A 439 47.01 34.01 -28.70
CA SER A 439 48.47 33.88 -28.56
C SER A 439 49.22 34.49 -27.36
N GLY A 440 49.99 33.62 -26.68
CA GLY A 440 51.14 34.04 -25.91
C GLY A 440 51.52 33.14 -24.76
N ALA A 441 52.33 32.12 -24.96
CA ALA A 441 53.20 31.55 -23.93
C ALA A 441 54.46 32.44 -23.79
N PRO A 442 55.25 32.40 -22.73
CA PRO A 442 55.91 31.21 -22.22
C PRO A 442 56.17 31.13 -20.68
N GLY A 443 56.30 29.92 -20.17
CA GLY A 443 57.54 29.39 -19.59
C GLY A 443 57.80 29.61 -18.10
N VAL A 444 58.25 28.54 -17.53
CA VAL A 444 59.29 28.31 -16.52
C VAL A 444 58.84 27.66 -15.21
N THR A 445 59.04 26.35 -15.16
CA THR A 445 59.76 25.48 -14.20
C THR A 445 59.67 25.75 -12.69
N GLY A 446 59.47 24.66 -11.95
CA GLY A 446 59.80 24.56 -10.52
C GLY A 446 59.34 23.23 -9.91
N ASP A 447 60.25 22.30 -9.86
CA ASP A 447 60.20 20.99 -9.22
C ASP A 447 59.94 21.03 -7.70
N GLY A 448 59.41 19.96 -7.14
CA GLY A 448 59.36 19.79 -5.70
C GLY A 448 58.69 18.46 -5.28
N GLU A 449 59.48 17.43 -5.27
CA GLU A 449 59.25 16.06 -4.85
C GLU A 449 59.06 15.86 -3.33
N LEU A 450 58.53 14.64 -2.98
CA LEU A 450 58.70 13.88 -1.75
C LEU A 450 57.72 14.22 -0.59
N ALA A 451 57.18 13.32 0.23
CA ALA A 451 57.35 11.87 0.39
C ALA A 451 56.16 11.32 1.21
N ALA A 452 55.98 10.03 1.13
CA ALA A 452 55.12 9.17 1.94
C ALA A 452 55.58 9.09 3.41
N ASP A 453 54.65 8.72 4.31
CA ASP A 453 54.82 7.72 5.39
C ASP A 453 53.52 7.57 6.18
N ALA A 454 52.90 6.41 6.18
CA ALA A 454 53.12 5.24 7.08
C ALA A 454 52.22 5.23 8.33
N VAL A 455 51.39 4.20 8.40
CA VAL A 455 50.58 3.66 9.51
C VAL A 455 51.51 3.23 10.68
N PRO A 456 51.04 3.19 11.95
CA PRO A 456 51.05 1.89 12.59
C PRO A 456 49.80 1.51 13.41
N SER A 457 49.47 0.23 13.31
CA SER A 457 48.66 -0.56 14.22
C SER A 457 49.42 -0.88 15.51
N ALA A 458 48.68 -1.01 16.62
CA ALA A 458 49.13 -1.85 17.76
C ALA A 458 47.94 -2.37 18.58
N ASN A 459 47.82 -3.69 18.57
CA ASN A 459 47.17 -4.53 19.58
C ASN A 459 47.75 -4.33 20.99
N THR A 460 46.94 -4.48 22.03
CA THR A 460 47.34 -5.32 23.18
C THR A 460 46.11 -5.73 24.01
N ALA A 461 46.02 -7.02 24.25
CA ALA A 461 45.13 -7.70 25.20
C ALA A 461 45.70 -7.61 26.63
N LEU A 462 44.83 -7.74 27.64
CA LEU A 462 45.12 -8.47 28.89
C LEU A 462 43.84 -8.64 29.74
N SER A 463 43.44 -9.83 29.91
CA SER A 463 42.97 -10.70 31.00
C SER A 463 42.78 -10.13 32.42
N GLY A 464 41.69 -10.56 33.06
CA GLY A 464 41.53 -10.52 34.52
C GLY A 464 40.22 -11.18 34.98
N LYS A 465 40.36 -12.25 35.75
CA LYS A 465 39.35 -13.19 36.26
C LYS A 465 38.58 -12.70 37.48
N ALA A 466 37.37 -13.26 37.63
CA ALA A 466 36.73 -13.82 38.84
C ALA A 466 35.90 -12.91 39.76
N GLY A 467 34.68 -13.41 40.06
CA GLY A 467 33.95 -13.11 41.30
C GLY A 467 32.45 -13.34 41.23
N VAL A 468 32.00 -14.44 41.80
CA VAL A 468 30.61 -14.94 41.96
C VAL A 468 29.80 -14.06 42.92
N SER A 469 28.49 -13.80 42.65
CA SER A 469 27.37 -14.19 43.55
C SER A 469 26.01 -13.66 43.13
N HIS A 470 25.05 -14.50 43.27
CA HIS A 470 23.59 -14.50 43.21
C HIS A 470 22.80 -13.19 43.39
N GLY A 471 21.71 -13.10 42.60
CA GLY A 471 20.57 -12.22 42.87
C GLY A 471 19.57 -12.21 41.73
N SER A 472 18.53 -13.04 41.83
CA SER A 472 17.40 -13.16 40.93
C SER A 472 16.54 -11.89 40.86
N THR A 473 16.21 -11.42 39.69
CA THR A 473 14.86 -10.88 39.35
C THR A 473 14.69 -10.87 37.83
N ALA A 474 13.66 -11.54 37.41
CA ALA A 474 13.27 -11.69 36.01
C ALA A 474 12.71 -10.39 35.44
N SER A 475 13.32 -9.88 34.41
CA SER A 475 12.69 -8.98 33.47
C SER A 475 12.64 -9.67 32.08
N ARG A 476 11.45 -9.90 31.61
CA ARG A 476 11.15 -10.48 30.31
C ARG A 476 11.49 -9.45 29.22
N GLU A 477 12.62 -9.59 28.61
CA GLU A 477 12.83 -9.13 27.24
C GLU A 477 12.31 -10.23 26.29
N ALA A 478 11.23 -9.94 25.60
CA ALA A 478 10.74 -10.78 24.51
C ALA A 478 11.52 -10.41 23.25
N SER A 479 12.53 -11.19 22.95
CA SER A 479 13.23 -11.22 21.69
C SER A 479 12.28 -11.70 20.57
N TYR A 480 12.03 -10.84 19.57
CA TYR A 480 11.37 -11.19 18.31
C TYR A 480 12.35 -11.88 17.34
N GLU A 481 12.84 -13.02 17.72
CA GLU A 481 13.50 -13.97 16.83
C GLU A 481 13.03 -15.35 17.26
N THR A 482 12.00 -15.86 16.60
CA THR A 482 11.67 -17.27 16.36
C THR A 482 10.17 -17.43 16.09
N ALA A 483 9.74 -17.04 14.90
CA ALA A 483 8.46 -17.46 14.33
C ALA A 483 8.66 -17.98 12.90
N ALA A 484 9.73 -18.73 12.67
CA ALA A 484 9.99 -19.41 11.40
C ALA A 484 10.24 -20.90 11.65
N SER A 485 9.36 -21.57 12.36
CA SER A 485 9.32 -23.05 12.37
C SER A 485 8.05 -23.57 13.05
N ASN A 486 6.90 -23.30 12.42
CA ASN A 486 5.76 -24.18 12.54
C ASN A 486 5.46 -24.72 11.14
N ILE A 487 6.14 -25.81 10.80
CA ILE A 487 5.78 -26.66 9.66
C ILE A 487 4.48 -27.34 10.06
N LEU A 488 3.36 -26.79 9.62
CA LEU A 488 2.09 -27.52 9.58
C LEU A 488 2.19 -28.54 8.46
N THR A 489 2.50 -29.78 8.80
CA THR A 489 2.28 -30.94 7.93
C THR A 489 0.77 -31.12 7.77
N VAL A 490 0.19 -30.49 6.77
CA VAL A 490 -1.16 -30.82 6.30
C VAL A 490 -1.00 -32.02 5.37
N SER A 491 -1.25 -33.21 5.90
CA SER A 491 -1.45 -34.40 5.08
C SER A 491 -2.84 -34.30 4.43
N MET A 492 -2.89 -33.73 3.24
CA MET A 492 -4.04 -33.90 2.36
C MET A 492 -3.89 -35.21 1.58
N PRO A 493 -4.96 -35.98 1.39
CA PRO A 493 -4.91 -37.16 0.53
C PRO A 493 -4.60 -36.70 -0.91
N SER A 494 -3.61 -37.29 -1.53
CA SER A 494 -3.08 -36.97 -2.86
C SER A 494 -4.06 -37.13 -4.04
N SER A 495 -5.32 -37.44 -3.75
CA SER A 495 -6.39 -37.64 -4.75
C SER A 495 -7.28 -36.39 -4.97
N ALA A 496 -7.07 -35.29 -4.24
CA ALA A 496 -7.96 -34.14 -4.26
C ALA A 496 -7.51 -32.97 -5.16
N LEU A 497 -6.26 -32.96 -5.61
CA LEU A 497 -5.75 -31.89 -6.48
C LEU A 497 -5.25 -32.49 -7.81
N ASN A 498 -5.56 -31.84 -8.90
CA ASN A 498 -4.93 -32.19 -10.18
C ASN A 498 -3.47 -31.71 -10.20
N ARG A 499 -2.69 -32.24 -11.16
CA ARG A 499 -1.24 -31.99 -11.25
C ARG A 499 -0.89 -30.49 -11.37
N ASP A 500 -1.74 -29.71 -12.02
CA ASP A 500 -1.53 -28.27 -12.24
C ASP A 500 -1.86 -27.46 -10.96
N GLN A 501 -2.82 -27.92 -10.17
CA GLN A 501 -3.15 -27.35 -8.85
C GLN A 501 -2.03 -27.61 -7.83
N GLN A 502 -1.41 -28.80 -7.86
CA GLN A 502 -0.25 -29.10 -7.04
C GLN A 502 0.95 -28.20 -7.40
N GLN A 503 1.20 -28.00 -8.68
CA GLN A 503 2.29 -27.15 -9.16
C GLN A 503 2.05 -25.66 -8.83
N ALA A 504 0.80 -25.20 -8.81
CA ALA A 504 0.44 -23.85 -8.38
C ALA A 504 0.67 -23.65 -6.86
N VAL A 505 0.31 -24.63 -6.04
CA VAL A 505 0.56 -24.60 -4.58
C VAL A 505 2.06 -24.62 -4.28
N GLU A 506 2.84 -25.45 -4.93
CA GLU A 506 4.31 -25.51 -4.77
C GLU A 506 5.01 -24.24 -5.23
N SER A 507 4.46 -23.49 -6.20
CA SER A 507 5.03 -22.22 -6.65
C SER A 507 4.80 -21.06 -5.67
N VAL A 508 3.86 -21.18 -4.76
CA VAL A 508 3.54 -20.16 -3.74
C VAL A 508 4.38 -20.35 -2.48
N PHE A 509 4.80 -21.58 -2.20
CA PHE A 509 5.64 -21.91 -1.04
C PHE A 509 6.90 -22.64 -1.52
N PRO A 510 8.09 -22.05 -1.33
CA PRO A 510 9.32 -22.82 -1.53
C PRO A 510 9.39 -23.91 -0.47
N VAL A 511 9.04 -25.13 -0.83
CA VAL A 511 9.25 -26.30 0.01
C VAL A 511 10.74 -26.57 0.04
N THR A 512 11.40 -26.30 1.17
CA THR A 512 12.72 -26.85 1.43
C THR A 512 12.50 -28.29 1.85
N ALA A 513 12.66 -29.22 0.90
CA ALA A 513 12.65 -30.64 1.21
C ALA A 513 13.88 -30.97 2.05
N VAL A 514 13.70 -31.25 3.32
CA VAL A 514 14.72 -31.92 4.14
C VAL A 514 14.52 -33.41 3.89
N ILE A 515 15.38 -34.00 3.07
CA ILE A 515 15.48 -35.47 2.96
C ILE A 515 16.22 -35.90 4.21
N ALA A 516 15.49 -36.49 5.16
CA ALA A 516 16.08 -37.28 6.23
C ALA A 516 16.35 -38.68 5.66
N GLY A 517 17.63 -39.07 5.70
CA GLY A 517 18.09 -40.40 5.32
C GLY A 517 17.69 -41.47 6.34
#